data_e7a3d4d0075914d16291081547feaf54
#
_entry.id   e7a3d4d0075914d16291081547feaf54
#
_cell.length_a   1.000
_cell.length_b   1.000
_cell.length_c   1.000
_cell.angle_alpha   90.00
_cell.angle_beta   90.00
_cell.angle_gamma   90.00
#
_symmetry.space_group_name_H-M   'P 1'
#
loop_
_entity.id
_entity.type
_entity.pdbx_description
1 polymer ?
#
loop_
_entity_poly.entity_id
_entity_poly.type
_entity_poly.pdbx_seq_one_letter_code
_entity_poly.pdbx_strand_id
1 'polypeptide(L)' 'MKNVTLNVEGMSCNHCVNTVEKTLKELGAEGKVNLAAKTVEISFNESALTLDAIKEAIEEQGYDVV' A
#
# COMPACT_ATOMS: atom_id res chain seq x y z
N MET A 1 -0.10 0.60 -16.58
CA MET A 1 -0.19 0.43 -15.11
C MET A 1 -1.09 1.49 -14.52
N LYS A 2 -1.84 1.12 -13.52
CA LYS A 2 -2.74 2.06 -12.85
C LYS A 2 -2.07 2.61 -11.59
N ASN A 3 -2.20 3.92 -11.40
CA ASN A 3 -1.68 4.59 -10.21
C ASN A 3 -2.84 4.96 -9.30
N VAL A 4 -2.73 4.58 -8.04
CA VAL A 4 -3.76 4.84 -7.04
C VAL A 4 -3.09 5.38 -5.79
N THR A 5 -3.74 6.34 -5.14
CA THR A 5 -3.28 6.86 -3.86
C THR A 5 -4.29 6.46 -2.80
N LEU A 6 -3.82 5.77 -1.77
CA LEU A 6 -4.67 5.34 -0.65
C LEU A 6 -4.27 6.07 0.62
N ASN A 7 -5.25 6.44 1.41
CA ASN A 7 -5.00 6.97 2.74
C ASN A 7 -4.92 5.81 3.71
N VAL A 8 -3.80 5.68 4.40
CA VAL A 8 -3.56 4.58 5.32
C VAL A 8 -3.24 5.12 6.70
N GLU A 9 -3.99 4.71 7.69
CA GLU A 9 -3.76 5.07 9.08
C GLU A 9 -3.03 3.96 9.81
N GLY A 10 -2.31 4.33 10.86
CA GLY A 10 -1.54 3.38 11.66
C GLY A 10 -0.07 3.30 11.29
N MET A 11 0.35 3.99 10.23
CA MET A 11 1.75 4.05 9.85
C MET A 11 2.43 5.17 10.62
N SER A 12 3.13 4.84 11.68
CA SER A 12 3.75 5.84 12.53
C SER A 12 5.28 5.81 12.53
N CYS A 13 5.89 4.89 11.80
CA CYS A 13 7.35 4.76 11.79
C CYS A 13 7.85 4.20 10.46
N ASN A 14 9.17 4.32 10.24
CA ASN A 14 9.80 3.82 9.01
C ASN A 14 9.67 2.31 8.86
N HIS A 15 9.59 1.60 9.95
CA HIS A 15 9.42 0.15 9.91
C HIS A 15 8.08 -0.23 9.25
N CYS A 16 7.04 0.53 9.56
CA CYS A 16 5.73 0.32 8.95
C CYS A 16 5.78 0.59 7.44
N VAL A 17 6.51 1.63 7.04
CA VAL A 17 6.71 1.97 5.63
C VAL A 17 7.32 0.78 4.88
N ASN A 18 8.39 0.23 5.44
CA ASN A 18 9.09 -0.89 4.81
C ASN A 18 8.18 -2.11 4.69
N THR A 19 7.37 -2.38 5.70
CA THR A 19 6.45 -3.51 5.70
C THR A 19 5.41 -3.36 4.60
N VAL A 20 4.82 -2.19 4.47
CA VAL A 20 3.81 -1.92 3.44
C VAL A 20 4.42 -2.03 2.05
N GLU A 21 5.56 -1.42 1.83
CA GLU A 21 6.23 -1.47 0.53
C GLU A 21 6.62 -2.89 0.15
N LYS A 22 7.11 -3.66 1.11
CA LYS A 22 7.47 -5.04 0.87
C LYS A 22 6.25 -5.89 0.51
N THR A 23 5.16 -5.69 1.23
CA THR A 23 3.91 -6.40 0.95
C THR A 23 3.41 -6.12 -0.46
N LEU A 24 3.44 -4.86 -0.88
CA LEU A 24 3.04 -4.48 -2.23
C LEU A 24 3.93 -5.10 -3.28
N LYS A 25 5.23 -5.12 -3.03
CA LYS A 25 6.19 -5.70 -3.95
C LYS A 25 5.96 -7.20 -4.12
N GLU A 26 5.62 -7.88 -3.05
CA GLU A 26 5.32 -9.31 -3.10
C GLU A 26 4.08 -9.61 -3.95
N LEU A 27 3.16 -8.67 -4.02
CA LEU A 27 1.96 -8.79 -4.86
C LEU A 27 2.23 -8.48 -6.32
N GLY A 28 3.41 -7.96 -6.63
CA GLY A 28 3.74 -7.54 -7.99
C GLY A 28 3.39 -6.10 -8.27
N ALA A 29 3.15 -5.31 -7.23
CA ALA A 29 2.88 -3.88 -7.35
C ALA A 29 4.08 -3.07 -6.89
N GLU A 30 4.05 -1.78 -7.17
CA GLU A 30 5.03 -0.86 -6.63
C GLU A 30 4.31 0.09 -5.67
N GLY A 31 4.87 0.30 -4.50
CA GLY A 31 4.29 1.18 -3.51
C GLY A 31 5.29 2.20 -3.03
N LYS A 32 4.83 3.42 -2.83
CA LYS A 32 5.63 4.48 -2.25
C LYS A 32 4.82 5.12 -1.13
N VAL A 33 5.35 5.06 0.08
CA VAL A 33 4.65 5.57 1.27
C VAL A 33 5.09 6.98 1.57
N ASN A 34 4.14 7.85 1.87
CA ASN A 34 4.39 9.20 2.35
C ASN A 34 3.84 9.31 3.77
N LEU A 35 4.72 9.26 4.76
CA LEU A 35 4.32 9.33 6.16
C LEU A 35 3.74 10.69 6.54
N ALA A 36 4.25 11.75 5.95
CA ALA A 36 3.79 13.10 6.26
C ALA A 36 2.32 13.29 5.85
N ALA A 37 1.94 12.72 4.72
CA ALA A 37 0.58 12.80 4.22
C ALA A 37 -0.26 11.59 4.63
N LYS A 38 0.34 10.58 5.22
CA LYS A 38 -0.30 9.32 5.59
C LYS A 38 -0.96 8.64 4.39
N THR A 39 -0.25 8.68 3.25
CA THR A 39 -0.75 8.12 2.01
C THR A 39 0.24 7.11 1.44
N VAL A 40 -0.28 6.21 0.61
CA VAL A 40 0.52 5.25 -0.11
C VAL A 40 0.17 5.37 -1.59
N GLU A 41 1.17 5.67 -2.40
CA GLU A 41 1.00 5.70 -3.85
C GLU A 41 1.33 4.32 -4.39
N ILE A 42 0.40 3.73 -5.11
CA ILE A 42 0.53 2.36 -5.59
C ILE A 42 0.42 2.34 -7.11
N SER A 43 1.37 1.69 -7.76
CA SER A 43 1.31 1.42 -9.19
C SER A 43 1.18 -0.07 -9.39
N PHE A 44 0.17 -0.50 -10.11
CA PHE A 44 -0.04 -1.92 -10.34
C PHE A 44 -0.68 -2.16 -11.70
N ASN A 45 -0.57 -3.40 -12.16
CA ASN A 45 -1.18 -3.83 -13.40
C ASN A 45 -2.58 -4.36 -13.10
N GLU A 46 -3.60 -3.67 -13.57
CA GLU A 46 -5.00 -4.03 -13.33
C GLU A 46 -5.35 -5.43 -13.85
N SER A 47 -4.61 -5.91 -14.84
CA SER A 47 -4.83 -7.25 -15.37
C SER A 47 -4.34 -8.34 -14.43
N ALA A 48 -3.38 -8.03 -13.57
CA ALA A 48 -2.79 -8.98 -12.64
C ALA A 48 -3.30 -8.81 -11.21
N LEU A 49 -3.62 -7.59 -10.81
CA LEU A 49 -4.04 -7.27 -9.45
C LEU A 49 -5.29 -6.40 -9.44
N THR A 50 -6.02 -6.48 -8.34
CA THR A 50 -7.15 -5.58 -8.10
C THR A 50 -6.84 -4.66 -6.94
N LEU A 51 -7.49 -3.52 -6.90
CA LEU A 51 -7.35 -2.58 -5.79
C LEU A 51 -7.80 -3.20 -4.48
N ASP A 52 -8.85 -4.00 -4.52
CA ASP A 52 -9.36 -4.68 -3.32
C ASP A 52 -8.34 -5.62 -2.73
N ALA A 53 -7.60 -6.35 -3.57
CA ALA A 53 -6.55 -7.24 -3.11
C ALA A 53 -5.43 -6.47 -2.42
N ILE A 54 -5.08 -5.30 -2.94
CA ILE A 54 -4.06 -4.45 -2.36
C ILE A 54 -4.52 -3.92 -1.00
N LYS A 55 -5.76 -3.45 -0.91
CA LYS A 55 -6.33 -2.98 0.35
C LYS A 55 -6.33 -4.07 1.41
N GLU A 56 -6.75 -5.28 1.04
CA GLU A 56 -6.76 -6.42 1.95
C GLU A 56 -5.36 -6.73 2.47
N ALA A 57 -4.38 -6.71 1.59
CA ALA A 57 -3.00 -7.00 1.98
C ALA A 57 -2.49 -5.97 3.00
N ILE A 58 -2.81 -4.70 2.80
CA ILE A 58 -2.41 -3.65 3.73
C ILE A 58 -3.13 -3.82 5.06
N GLU A 59 -4.42 -4.11 5.03
CA GLU A 59 -5.21 -4.31 6.25
C GLU A 59 -4.73 -5.52 7.04
N GLU A 60 -4.30 -6.57 6.37
CA GLU A 60 -3.75 -7.75 7.03
C GLU A 60 -2.48 -7.44 7.83
N GLN A 61 -1.77 -6.39 7.45
CA GLN A 61 -0.58 -5.97 8.20
C GLN A 61 -0.93 -5.15 9.44
N GLY A 62 -2.21 -4.88 9.65
CA GLY A 62 -2.66 -4.16 10.83
C GLY A 62 -2.89 -2.67 10.62
N TYR A 63 -2.95 -2.22 9.37
CA TYR A 63 -3.18 -0.81 9.04
C TYR A 63 -4.59 -0.62 8.52
N ASP A 64 -5.14 0.57 8.70
CA ASP A 64 -6.46 0.90 8.22
C ASP A 64 -6.38 1.72 6.93
N VAL A 65 -7.05 1.24 5.90
CA VAL A 65 -7.17 1.96 4.64
C VAL A 65 -8.48 2.75 4.69
N VAL A 66 -8.37 4.06 4.60
CA VAL A 66 -9.54 4.94 4.67
C VAL A 66 -9.79 5.70 3.38
#